data_6d7ece28b6d058a93e4fd435f650efeb
#
_entry.id   6d7ece28b6d058a93e4fd435f650efeb
#
_cell.length_a   1.000
_cell.length_b   1.000
_cell.length_c   1.000
_cell.angle_alpha   90.00
_cell.angle_beta   90.00
_cell.angle_gamma   90.00
#
_symmetry.space_group_name_H-M   'P 1'
#
loop_
_entity.id
_entity.type
_entity.pdbx_description
1 polymer ?
#
loop_
_entity_poly.entity_id
_entity_poly.type
_entity_poly.pdbx_seq_one_letter_code
_entity_poly.pdbx_strand_id
1 'polypeptide(L)'
;MLTNRQFEILNKVIKAQDFISIAELANEFERSERTIQYDIEYIEFMKEALQLQIQRSKSNGIKIECENFSAIRQMNRATFPDVHFTKSERHLQILLHLFEAKAPVNSRMLSTLVNVSRRTIVDDLKDVTEWLQAQALTLRYMKNKGFVIDGDEGSYRKAYGLIIHDYVKSTNELVRKTLFENEDMQWMRQMVIRTLEEKGYPLFQIALDGLVIHLLIAIQRVKKQFTMEPPTEALTALIETDAFRVAQAIAVEVEQHDDIAFPISETMFIALHLLSAKKLKIENDHVGTEELKILIHQFVERMSASLGIDLIRDTKLLKCR
;
A
#
# COMPACT_ATOMS: atom_id res chain seq x y z
N MET A 1 1.84 -6.25 -11.93
CA MET A 1 2.40 -6.07 -13.29
C MET A 1 1.87 -7.16 -14.20
N LEU A 2 1.65 -6.85 -15.48
CA LEU A 2 1.20 -7.85 -16.44
C LEU A 2 2.39 -8.68 -16.94
N THR A 3 2.18 -10.00 -17.16
CA THR A 3 3.13 -10.81 -17.91
C THR A 3 3.14 -10.39 -19.38
N ASN A 4 4.18 -10.76 -20.16
CA ASN A 4 4.22 -10.48 -21.61
C ASN A 4 2.95 -10.96 -22.30
N ARG A 5 2.48 -12.19 -22.00
CA ARG A 5 1.25 -12.71 -22.61
C ARG A 5 0.02 -11.88 -22.21
N GLN A 6 -0.15 -11.53 -20.95
CA GLN A 6 -1.26 -10.69 -20.49
C GLN A 6 -1.22 -9.31 -21.12
N PHE A 7 -0.04 -8.72 -21.29
CA PHE A 7 0.13 -7.47 -21.99
C PHE A 7 -0.22 -7.58 -23.48
N GLU A 8 0.18 -8.64 -24.14
CA GLU A 8 -0.16 -8.88 -25.54
C GLU A 8 -1.67 -9.10 -25.70
N ILE A 9 -2.32 -9.85 -24.80
CA ILE A 9 -3.78 -9.99 -24.76
C ILE A 9 -4.43 -8.63 -24.57
N LEU A 10 -3.99 -7.84 -23.59
CA LEU A 10 -4.51 -6.48 -23.34
C LEU A 10 -4.35 -5.59 -24.58
N ASN A 11 -3.17 -5.58 -25.20
CA ASN A 11 -2.89 -4.81 -26.43
C ASN A 11 -3.80 -5.24 -27.59
N LYS A 12 -4.05 -6.53 -27.73
CA LYS A 12 -4.94 -7.08 -28.77
C LYS A 12 -6.37 -6.61 -28.55
N VAL A 13 -6.91 -6.77 -27.34
CA VAL A 13 -8.29 -6.39 -26.99
C VAL A 13 -8.51 -4.89 -27.16
N ILE A 14 -7.55 -4.04 -26.70
CA ILE A 14 -7.64 -2.59 -26.88
C ILE A 14 -7.62 -2.19 -28.37
N LYS A 15 -6.75 -2.81 -29.16
CA LYS A 15 -6.63 -2.51 -30.60
C LYS A 15 -7.86 -2.91 -31.40
N ALA A 16 -8.58 -3.93 -30.96
CA ALA A 16 -9.78 -4.39 -31.66
C ALA A 16 -10.91 -3.37 -31.62
N GLN A 17 -10.93 -2.49 -30.62
CA GLN A 17 -11.99 -1.47 -30.39
C GLN A 17 -13.41 -2.06 -30.30
N ASP A 18 -13.54 -3.37 -30.27
CA ASP A 18 -14.79 -4.12 -30.20
C ASP A 18 -14.60 -5.36 -29.29
N PHE A 19 -15.69 -6.10 -29.08
CA PHE A 19 -15.64 -7.33 -28.30
C PHE A 19 -14.85 -8.42 -29.03
N ILE A 20 -13.96 -9.10 -28.28
CA ILE A 20 -13.27 -10.30 -28.74
C ILE A 20 -13.68 -11.46 -27.85
N SER A 21 -14.02 -12.60 -28.46
CA SER A 21 -14.37 -13.80 -27.70
C SER A 21 -13.16 -14.48 -27.05
N ILE A 22 -13.40 -15.19 -25.95
CA ILE A 22 -12.35 -15.96 -25.28
C ILE A 22 -11.79 -17.05 -26.18
N ALA A 23 -12.63 -17.68 -27.01
CA ALA A 23 -12.24 -18.69 -27.96
C ALA A 23 -11.30 -18.14 -29.05
N GLU A 24 -11.57 -16.94 -29.55
CA GLU A 24 -10.71 -16.25 -30.53
C GLU A 24 -9.33 -15.94 -29.94
N LEU A 25 -9.28 -15.39 -28.73
CA LEU A 25 -8.02 -15.14 -28.03
C LEU A 25 -7.29 -16.47 -27.73
N ALA A 26 -8.00 -17.53 -27.37
CA ALA A 26 -7.42 -18.85 -27.13
C ALA A 26 -6.75 -19.44 -28.38
N ASN A 27 -7.39 -19.30 -29.52
CA ASN A 27 -6.84 -19.71 -30.81
C ASN A 27 -5.63 -18.87 -31.22
N GLU A 28 -5.71 -17.55 -31.12
CA GLU A 28 -4.62 -16.64 -31.51
C GLU A 28 -3.36 -16.82 -30.66
N PHE A 29 -3.54 -17.00 -29.34
CA PHE A 29 -2.41 -17.18 -28.42
C PHE A 29 -2.00 -18.65 -28.22
N GLU A 30 -2.57 -19.58 -28.97
CA GLU A 30 -2.31 -21.02 -28.88
C GLU A 30 -2.41 -21.55 -27.43
N ARG A 31 -3.48 -21.17 -26.73
CA ARG A 31 -3.72 -21.53 -25.34
C ARG A 31 -5.16 -22.01 -25.15
N SER A 32 -5.39 -22.75 -24.04
CA SER A 32 -6.77 -23.12 -23.69
C SER A 32 -7.60 -21.89 -23.30
N GLU A 33 -8.89 -21.90 -23.61
CA GLU A 33 -9.83 -20.85 -23.18
C GLU A 33 -9.74 -20.60 -21.67
N ARG A 34 -9.55 -21.65 -20.89
CA ARG A 34 -9.36 -21.55 -19.44
C ARG A 34 -8.10 -20.75 -19.08
N THR A 35 -7.03 -20.85 -19.84
CA THR A 35 -5.80 -20.09 -19.64
C THR A 35 -6.03 -18.62 -19.95
N ILE A 36 -6.67 -18.33 -21.07
CA ILE A 36 -7.02 -16.97 -21.48
C ILE A 36 -7.99 -16.31 -20.47
N GLN A 37 -9.00 -17.07 -20.03
CA GLN A 37 -9.94 -16.61 -19.02
C GLN A 37 -9.22 -16.12 -17.74
N TYR A 38 -8.21 -16.82 -17.31
CA TYR A 38 -7.43 -16.43 -16.13
C TYR A 38 -6.51 -15.23 -16.38
N ASP A 39 -5.93 -15.13 -17.58
CA ASP A 39 -5.15 -13.93 -17.92
C ASP A 39 -6.03 -12.69 -17.94
N ILE A 40 -7.26 -12.81 -18.43
CA ILE A 40 -8.26 -11.74 -18.41
C ILE A 40 -8.70 -11.41 -16.98
N GLU A 41 -8.96 -12.41 -16.13
CA GLU A 41 -9.28 -12.19 -14.72
C GLU A 41 -8.17 -11.41 -13.98
N TYR A 42 -6.91 -11.67 -14.33
CA TYR A 42 -5.80 -10.90 -13.78
C TYR A 42 -5.76 -9.47 -14.32
N ILE A 43 -6.01 -9.26 -15.62
CA ILE A 43 -6.13 -7.92 -16.21
C ILE A 43 -7.26 -7.14 -15.54
N GLU A 44 -8.42 -7.78 -15.30
CA GLU A 44 -9.55 -7.18 -14.59
C GLU A 44 -9.22 -6.83 -13.14
N PHE A 45 -8.48 -7.69 -12.46
CA PHE A 45 -7.99 -7.39 -11.12
C PHE A 45 -7.14 -6.12 -11.10
N MET A 46 -6.32 -5.91 -12.14
CA MET A 46 -5.45 -4.74 -12.29
C MET A 46 -6.16 -3.52 -12.91
N LYS A 47 -7.47 -3.59 -13.20
CA LYS A 47 -8.18 -2.57 -13.97
C LYS A 47 -8.06 -1.14 -13.41
N GLU A 48 -8.12 -0.98 -12.08
CA GLU A 48 -8.03 0.33 -11.44
C GLU A 48 -6.59 0.87 -11.51
N ALA A 49 -5.59 0.03 -11.22
CA ALA A 49 -4.18 0.40 -11.29
C ALA A 49 -3.73 0.75 -12.73
N LEU A 50 -4.39 0.16 -13.73
CA LEU A 50 -4.11 0.39 -15.15
C LEU A 50 -5.11 1.37 -15.80
N GLN A 51 -6.05 1.93 -15.04
CA GLN A 51 -7.10 2.84 -15.51
C GLN A 51 -7.87 2.28 -16.71
N LEU A 52 -8.27 0.99 -16.62
CA LEU A 52 -8.98 0.29 -17.68
C LEU A 52 -10.49 0.34 -17.47
N GLN A 53 -11.23 0.58 -18.54
CA GLN A 53 -12.67 0.34 -18.60
C GLN A 53 -12.92 -1.00 -19.27
N ILE A 54 -13.53 -1.95 -18.55
CA ILE A 54 -13.71 -3.33 -19.00
C ILE A 54 -15.20 -3.65 -19.10
N GLN A 55 -15.63 -4.11 -20.26
CA GLN A 55 -16.99 -4.56 -20.53
C GLN A 55 -16.98 -6.05 -20.89
N ARG A 56 -17.87 -6.84 -20.27
CA ARG A 56 -18.08 -8.25 -20.59
C ARG A 56 -19.45 -8.49 -21.20
N SER A 57 -19.46 -9.30 -22.26
CA SER A 57 -20.68 -9.82 -22.88
C SER A 57 -20.62 -11.34 -22.85
N LYS A 58 -21.73 -11.99 -22.45
CA LYS A 58 -21.83 -13.46 -22.44
C LYS A 58 -21.70 -14.07 -23.81
N SER A 59 -22.15 -13.37 -24.86
CA SER A 59 -22.14 -13.85 -26.26
C SER A 59 -20.92 -13.35 -27.04
N ASN A 60 -20.41 -12.14 -26.73
CA ASN A 60 -19.45 -11.47 -27.58
C ASN A 60 -18.02 -11.45 -26.98
N GLY A 61 -17.86 -11.80 -25.71
CA GLY A 61 -16.57 -11.85 -25.06
C GLY A 61 -16.22 -10.61 -24.23
N ILE A 62 -15.07 -10.00 -24.46
CA ILE A 62 -14.53 -8.90 -23.67
C ILE A 62 -14.14 -7.72 -24.57
N LYS A 63 -14.42 -6.49 -24.08
CA LYS A 63 -13.93 -5.24 -24.65
C LYS A 63 -13.22 -4.46 -23.55
N ILE A 64 -12.06 -3.87 -23.88
CA ILE A 64 -11.26 -3.07 -22.95
C ILE A 64 -10.93 -1.74 -23.61
N GLU A 65 -11.21 -0.65 -22.91
CA GLU A 65 -10.84 0.70 -23.28
C GLU A 65 -9.82 1.23 -22.28
N CYS A 66 -8.85 2.02 -22.76
CA CYS A 66 -7.80 2.61 -21.96
C CYS A 66 -7.44 3.99 -22.51
N GLU A 67 -7.52 5.01 -21.66
CA GLU A 67 -7.20 6.39 -22.07
C GLU A 67 -5.70 6.61 -22.27
N ASN A 68 -4.85 5.91 -21.50
CA ASN A 68 -3.40 6.10 -21.54
C ASN A 68 -2.63 4.80 -21.78
N PHE A 69 -2.93 4.12 -22.87
CA PHE A 69 -2.27 2.87 -23.24
C PHE A 69 -0.76 3.04 -23.50
N SER A 70 -0.32 4.24 -23.91
CA SER A 70 1.10 4.55 -24.11
C SER A 70 1.90 4.46 -22.80
N ALA A 71 1.33 4.88 -21.68
CA ALA A 71 1.93 4.74 -20.35
C ALA A 71 2.04 3.26 -19.95
N ILE A 72 0.96 2.49 -20.13
CA ILE A 72 0.98 1.03 -19.86
C ILE A 72 2.04 0.33 -20.72
N ARG A 73 2.19 0.74 -21.98
CA ARG A 73 3.21 0.22 -22.90
C ARG A 73 4.63 0.55 -22.47
N GLN A 74 4.86 1.76 -21.94
CA GLN A 74 6.16 2.16 -21.39
C GLN A 74 6.47 1.38 -20.10
N MET A 75 5.51 1.26 -19.20
CA MET A 75 5.62 0.44 -17.99
C MET A 75 5.96 -1.02 -18.32
N ASN A 76 5.36 -1.60 -19.37
CA ASN A 76 5.62 -2.98 -19.75
C ASN A 76 6.94 -3.17 -20.53
N ARG A 77 7.42 -2.15 -21.25
CA ARG A 77 8.75 -2.17 -21.88
C ARG A 77 9.90 -2.09 -20.86
N ALA A 78 9.64 -1.48 -19.70
CA ALA A 78 10.54 -1.51 -18.55
C ALA A 78 10.48 -2.83 -17.79
N THR A 79 9.51 -3.72 -18.10
CA THR A 79 9.36 -5.03 -17.47
C THR A 79 10.34 -6.01 -18.15
N PHE A 80 11.42 -6.30 -17.45
CA PHE A 80 12.46 -7.23 -17.92
C PHE A 80 11.89 -8.63 -18.13
N PRO A 81 12.22 -9.32 -19.22
CA PRO A 81 11.72 -10.67 -19.50
C PRO A 81 12.18 -11.75 -18.52
N ASP A 82 13.17 -11.47 -17.64
CA ASP A 82 13.82 -12.46 -16.77
C ASP A 82 14.03 -11.98 -15.32
N VAL A 83 13.08 -11.26 -14.72
CA VAL A 83 13.21 -10.96 -13.29
C VAL A 83 12.93 -12.20 -12.46
N HIS A 84 13.99 -12.85 -12.01
CA HIS A 84 13.92 -13.90 -11.00
C HIS A 84 13.97 -13.26 -9.61
N PHE A 85 12.82 -13.20 -8.95
CA PHE A 85 12.78 -12.79 -7.54
C PHE A 85 13.45 -13.86 -6.66
N THR A 86 14.33 -13.43 -5.76
CA THR A 86 14.76 -14.28 -4.65
C THR A 86 13.57 -14.68 -3.78
N LYS A 87 13.71 -15.66 -2.91
CA LYS A 87 12.62 -16.10 -2.03
C LYS A 87 12.11 -14.92 -1.17
N SER A 88 13.00 -14.11 -0.61
CA SER A 88 12.65 -12.95 0.21
C SER A 88 11.89 -11.88 -0.58
N GLU A 89 12.34 -11.58 -1.81
CA GLU A 89 11.65 -10.62 -2.69
C GLU A 89 10.26 -11.12 -3.09
N ARG A 90 10.11 -12.43 -3.36
CA ARG A 90 8.78 -13.01 -3.64
C ARG A 90 7.84 -12.88 -2.45
N HIS A 91 8.32 -13.18 -1.23
CA HIS A 91 7.51 -13.03 -0.02
C HIS A 91 7.04 -11.58 0.15
N LEU A 92 7.95 -10.63 -0.05
CA LEU A 92 7.61 -9.20 0.02
C LEU A 92 6.55 -8.81 -1.02
N GLN A 93 6.68 -9.26 -2.28
CA GLN A 93 5.69 -9.03 -3.33
C GLN A 93 4.34 -9.66 -3.02
N ILE A 94 4.33 -10.90 -2.51
CA ILE A 94 3.11 -11.62 -2.12
C ILE A 94 2.40 -10.88 -0.97
N LEU A 95 3.14 -10.50 0.06
CA LEU A 95 2.60 -9.76 1.20
C LEU A 95 2.02 -8.41 0.75
N LEU A 96 2.78 -7.60 0.02
CA LEU A 96 2.30 -6.31 -0.49
C LEU A 96 0.99 -6.48 -1.26
N HIS A 97 0.96 -7.44 -2.18
CA HIS A 97 -0.23 -7.71 -2.99
C HIS A 97 -1.45 -8.16 -2.15
N LEU A 98 -1.23 -8.97 -1.12
CA LEU A 98 -2.29 -9.39 -0.21
C LEU A 98 -2.85 -8.22 0.62
N PHE A 99 -2.00 -7.28 1.05
CA PHE A 99 -2.42 -6.08 1.79
C PHE A 99 -3.16 -5.06 0.91
N GLU A 100 -2.74 -4.90 -0.34
CA GLU A 100 -3.38 -3.97 -1.29
C GLU A 100 -4.69 -4.52 -1.86
N ALA A 101 -4.87 -5.82 -1.87
CA ALA A 101 -5.98 -6.48 -2.53
C ALA A 101 -7.35 -5.98 -2.02
N LYS A 102 -8.24 -5.66 -2.97
CA LYS A 102 -9.65 -5.32 -2.71
C LYS A 102 -10.56 -6.54 -2.66
N ALA A 103 -10.06 -7.70 -3.13
CA ALA A 103 -10.78 -8.97 -3.20
C ALA A 103 -9.84 -10.13 -2.85
N PRO A 104 -10.37 -11.31 -2.47
CA PRO A 104 -9.54 -12.47 -2.16
C PRO A 104 -8.59 -12.85 -3.30
N VAL A 105 -7.32 -13.10 -2.98
CA VAL A 105 -6.24 -13.38 -3.93
C VAL A 105 -6.01 -14.88 -4.04
N ASN A 106 -6.11 -15.44 -5.22
CA ASN A 106 -5.88 -16.87 -5.41
C ASN A 106 -4.40 -17.19 -5.73
N SER A 107 -3.99 -18.42 -5.45
CA SER A 107 -2.59 -18.88 -5.66
C SER A 107 -2.11 -18.76 -7.11
N ARG A 108 -3.02 -18.71 -8.07
CA ARG A 108 -2.67 -18.53 -9.48
C ARG A 108 -2.30 -17.07 -9.77
N MET A 109 -3.05 -16.12 -9.21
CA MET A 109 -2.70 -14.69 -9.30
C MET A 109 -1.31 -14.45 -8.72
N LEU A 110 -1.02 -15.01 -7.54
CA LEU A 110 0.31 -14.91 -6.92
C LEU A 110 1.40 -15.58 -7.77
N SER A 111 1.12 -16.76 -8.36
CA SER A 111 2.03 -17.45 -9.26
C SER A 111 2.41 -16.60 -10.48
N THR A 112 1.43 -15.90 -11.04
CA THR A 112 1.65 -14.98 -12.16
C THR A 112 2.42 -13.72 -11.72
N LEU A 113 2.08 -13.15 -10.56
CA LEU A 113 2.70 -11.94 -10.01
C LEU A 113 4.22 -12.11 -9.86
N VAL A 114 4.66 -13.23 -9.30
CA VAL A 114 6.09 -13.45 -9.00
C VAL A 114 6.77 -14.43 -9.96
N ASN A 115 6.11 -14.77 -11.06
CA ASN A 115 6.60 -15.62 -12.15
C ASN A 115 7.19 -16.97 -11.69
N VAL A 116 6.47 -17.70 -10.83
CA VAL A 116 6.85 -19.04 -10.36
C VAL A 116 5.70 -20.04 -10.47
N SER A 117 6.00 -21.33 -10.27
CA SER A 117 4.98 -22.37 -10.28
C SER A 117 4.00 -22.24 -9.11
N ARG A 118 2.77 -22.75 -9.28
CA ARG A 118 1.78 -22.81 -8.18
C ARG A 118 2.28 -23.63 -6.98
N ARG A 119 3.13 -24.64 -7.21
CA ARG A 119 3.76 -25.42 -6.13
C ARG A 119 4.67 -24.53 -5.29
N THR A 120 5.50 -23.72 -5.94
CA THR A 120 6.37 -22.76 -5.27
C THR A 120 5.55 -21.75 -4.44
N ILE A 121 4.41 -21.25 -4.97
CA ILE A 121 3.51 -20.36 -4.22
C ILE A 121 2.94 -21.06 -2.98
N VAL A 122 2.57 -22.32 -3.05
CA VAL A 122 2.07 -23.05 -1.87
C VAL A 122 3.13 -23.14 -0.78
N ASP A 123 4.41 -23.30 -1.17
CA ASP A 123 5.50 -23.29 -0.20
C ASP A 123 5.81 -21.88 0.31
N ASP A 124 5.84 -20.87 -0.55
CA ASP A 124 6.01 -19.47 -0.15
C ASP A 124 4.88 -18.99 0.78
N LEU A 125 3.63 -19.43 0.56
CA LEU A 125 2.50 -19.07 1.43
C LEU A 125 2.60 -19.64 2.85
N LYS A 126 3.37 -20.69 3.11
CA LYS A 126 3.64 -21.17 4.47
C LYS A 126 4.44 -20.13 5.24
N ASP A 127 5.55 -19.66 4.64
CA ASP A 127 6.41 -18.65 5.28
C ASP A 127 5.67 -17.31 5.43
N VAL A 128 4.86 -16.92 4.43
CA VAL A 128 3.98 -15.74 4.49
C VAL A 128 2.98 -15.87 5.64
N THR A 129 2.41 -17.05 5.86
CA THR A 129 1.49 -17.31 6.97
C THR A 129 2.19 -17.19 8.32
N GLU A 130 3.38 -17.75 8.47
CA GLU A 130 4.20 -17.64 9.69
C GLU A 130 4.54 -16.18 9.99
N TRP A 131 4.94 -15.41 8.95
CA TRP A 131 5.22 -13.99 9.11
C TRP A 131 3.99 -13.21 9.57
N LEU A 132 2.81 -13.45 8.97
CA LEU A 132 1.56 -12.80 9.36
C LEU A 132 1.17 -13.15 10.81
N GLN A 133 1.32 -14.40 11.22
CA GLN A 133 1.06 -14.84 12.60
C GLN A 133 1.95 -14.12 13.61
N ALA A 134 3.22 -13.90 13.28
CA ALA A 134 4.14 -13.10 14.10
C ALA A 134 3.69 -11.64 14.24
N GLN A 135 2.84 -11.13 13.33
CA GLN A 135 2.23 -9.82 13.42
C GLN A 135 0.79 -9.84 13.98
N ALA A 136 0.39 -10.93 14.63
CA ALA A 136 -0.98 -11.14 15.14
C ALA A 136 -2.06 -11.10 14.04
N LEU A 137 -1.71 -11.49 12.81
CA LEU A 137 -2.61 -11.58 11.67
C LEU A 137 -2.76 -13.03 11.20
N THR A 138 -3.84 -13.32 10.50
CA THR A 138 -4.13 -14.66 9.97
C THR A 138 -4.35 -14.60 8.46
N LEU A 139 -3.73 -15.50 7.71
CA LEU A 139 -4.05 -15.71 6.30
C LEU A 139 -5.20 -16.71 6.18
N ARG A 140 -6.41 -16.22 5.91
CA ARG A 140 -7.63 -17.05 5.82
C ARG A 140 -7.92 -17.40 4.35
N TYR A 141 -8.14 -18.69 4.10
CA TYR A 141 -8.58 -19.16 2.79
C TYR A 141 -10.09 -19.15 2.68
N MET A 142 -10.62 -18.42 1.70
CA MET A 142 -12.03 -18.42 1.34
C MET A 142 -12.26 -19.41 0.19
N LYS A 143 -13.12 -20.42 0.43
CA LYS A 143 -13.40 -21.48 -0.56
C LYS A 143 -13.80 -20.89 -1.91
N ASN A 144 -13.09 -21.31 -2.98
CA ASN A 144 -13.28 -20.87 -4.36
C ASN A 144 -13.00 -19.40 -4.65
N LYS A 145 -12.57 -18.60 -3.67
CA LYS A 145 -12.26 -17.18 -3.84
C LYS A 145 -10.77 -16.90 -3.71
N GLY A 146 -10.09 -17.46 -2.71
CA GLY A 146 -8.67 -17.22 -2.47
C GLY A 146 -8.37 -16.85 -1.03
N PHE A 147 -7.24 -16.18 -0.82
CA PHE A 147 -6.70 -15.79 0.47
C PHE A 147 -7.07 -14.34 0.79
N VAL A 148 -7.32 -14.07 2.08
CA VAL A 148 -7.49 -12.74 2.65
C VAL A 148 -6.74 -12.67 3.96
N ILE A 149 -6.24 -11.47 4.30
CA ILE A 149 -5.66 -11.20 5.62
C ILE A 149 -6.79 -10.84 6.57
N ASP A 150 -6.79 -11.46 7.76
CA ASP A 150 -7.76 -11.26 8.83
C ASP A 150 -7.02 -10.94 10.13
N GLY A 151 -7.58 -10.01 10.94
CA GLY A 151 -7.00 -9.56 12.20
C GLY A 151 -7.50 -8.18 12.61
N ASP A 152 -7.02 -7.67 13.74
CA ASP A 152 -7.37 -6.32 14.17
C ASP A 152 -6.71 -5.23 13.31
N GLU A 153 -7.32 -4.04 13.26
CA GLU A 153 -6.89 -2.95 12.40
C GLU A 153 -5.51 -2.41 12.78
N GLY A 154 -5.16 -2.38 14.07
CA GLY A 154 -3.85 -1.93 14.53
C GLY A 154 -2.73 -2.86 14.08
N SER A 155 -2.91 -4.17 14.25
CA SER A 155 -1.98 -5.20 13.75
C SER A 155 -1.84 -5.16 12.22
N TYR A 156 -2.97 -4.96 11.51
CA TYR A 156 -2.97 -4.83 10.05
C TYR A 156 -2.10 -3.65 9.59
N ARG A 157 -2.33 -2.45 10.13
CA ARG A 157 -1.57 -1.24 9.76
C ARG A 157 -0.10 -1.34 10.12
N LYS A 158 0.21 -1.90 11.30
CA LYS A 158 1.59 -2.16 11.73
C LYS A 158 2.30 -3.08 10.74
N ALA A 159 1.71 -4.21 10.41
CA ALA A 159 2.30 -5.18 9.48
C ALA A 159 2.48 -4.58 8.07
N TYR A 160 1.50 -3.82 7.60
CA TYR A 160 1.58 -3.16 6.30
C TYR A 160 2.70 -2.09 6.27
N GLY A 161 2.85 -1.32 7.34
CA GLY A 161 3.96 -0.37 7.49
C GLY A 161 5.34 -1.05 7.41
N LEU A 162 5.52 -2.20 8.08
CA LEU A 162 6.75 -3.01 7.98
C LEU A 162 7.04 -3.45 6.54
N ILE A 163 6.01 -3.92 5.82
CA ILE A 163 6.17 -4.35 4.43
C ILE A 163 6.58 -3.19 3.53
N ILE A 164 5.93 -2.03 3.67
CA ILE A 164 6.29 -0.85 2.87
C ILE A 164 7.72 -0.41 3.19
N HIS A 165 8.12 -0.41 4.47
CA HIS A 165 9.47 -0.09 4.88
C HIS A 165 10.52 -1.04 4.28
N ASP A 166 10.27 -2.36 4.32
CA ASP A 166 11.17 -3.35 3.73
C ASP A 166 11.22 -3.23 2.20
N TYR A 167 10.09 -2.88 1.60
CA TYR A 167 9.99 -2.63 0.17
C TYR A 167 10.83 -1.41 -0.26
N VAL A 168 10.77 -0.34 0.53
CA VAL A 168 11.59 0.87 0.34
C VAL A 168 13.09 0.59 0.49
N LYS A 169 13.46 -0.28 1.41
CA LYS A 169 14.86 -0.69 1.65
C LYS A 169 15.38 -1.74 0.67
N SER A 170 14.48 -2.34 -0.11
CA SER A 170 14.90 -3.36 -1.08
C SER A 170 15.98 -2.82 -2.01
N THR A 171 17.04 -3.60 -2.19
CA THR A 171 18.13 -3.28 -3.12
C THR A 171 17.70 -3.41 -4.58
N ASN A 172 16.59 -4.08 -4.84
CA ASN A 172 16.04 -4.21 -6.17
C ASN A 172 15.37 -2.89 -6.59
N GLU A 173 16.00 -2.18 -7.50
CA GLU A 173 15.55 -0.87 -7.99
C GLU A 173 14.14 -0.95 -8.62
N LEU A 174 13.82 -2.08 -9.25
CA LEU A 174 12.50 -2.31 -9.83
C LEU A 174 11.40 -2.40 -8.75
N VAL A 175 11.70 -3.10 -7.65
CA VAL A 175 10.81 -3.21 -6.48
C VAL A 175 10.56 -1.83 -5.89
N ARG A 176 11.62 -1.04 -5.71
CA ARG A 176 11.54 0.31 -5.13
C ARG A 176 10.83 1.33 -6.03
N LYS A 177 11.07 1.27 -7.34
CA LYS A 177 10.47 2.16 -8.34
C LYS A 177 8.94 2.09 -8.36
N THR A 178 8.38 0.91 -8.17
CA THR A 178 6.92 0.69 -8.24
C THR A 178 6.14 1.44 -7.15
N LEU A 179 6.73 1.64 -5.97
CA LEU A 179 6.09 2.39 -4.88
C LEU A 179 6.34 3.91 -4.96
N PHE A 180 7.57 4.33 -5.28
CA PHE A 180 7.96 5.75 -5.21
C PHE A 180 7.66 6.55 -6.48
N GLU A 181 7.46 5.90 -7.61
CA GLU A 181 7.02 6.55 -8.85
C GLU A 181 5.49 6.61 -8.96
N ASN A 182 4.75 6.13 -7.95
CA ASN A 182 3.31 6.33 -7.90
C ASN A 182 3.01 7.82 -7.69
N GLU A 183 2.25 8.40 -8.61
CA GLU A 183 1.83 9.81 -8.60
C GLU A 183 1.18 10.19 -7.25
N ASP A 184 0.41 9.27 -6.66
CA ASP A 184 -0.24 9.46 -5.35
C ASP A 184 0.77 9.66 -4.22
N MET A 185 1.87 8.90 -4.20
CA MET A 185 2.91 9.05 -3.17
C MET A 185 3.68 10.36 -3.33
N GLN A 186 4.01 10.75 -4.55
CA GLN A 186 4.70 12.01 -4.84
C GLN A 186 3.82 13.21 -4.46
N TRP A 187 2.55 13.16 -4.85
CA TRP A 187 1.58 14.18 -4.46
C TRP A 187 1.47 14.29 -2.94
N MET A 188 1.24 13.17 -2.25
CA MET A 188 1.12 13.11 -0.80
C MET A 188 2.33 13.73 -0.11
N ARG A 189 3.52 13.36 -0.55
CA ARG A 189 4.77 13.89 0.00
C ARG A 189 4.88 15.39 -0.18
N GLN A 190 4.60 15.91 -1.37
CA GLN A 190 4.64 17.34 -1.67
C GLN A 190 3.58 18.12 -0.89
N MET A 191 2.38 17.61 -0.78
CA MET A 191 1.29 18.18 -0.01
C MET A 191 1.68 18.28 1.47
N VAL A 192 2.19 17.21 2.07
CA VAL A 192 2.62 17.21 3.48
C VAL A 192 3.74 18.24 3.71
N ILE A 193 4.76 18.26 2.84
CA ILE A 193 5.86 19.25 2.96
C ILE A 193 5.32 20.68 2.91
N ARG A 194 4.51 21.01 1.91
CA ARG A 194 3.89 22.33 1.75
C ARG A 194 3.10 22.74 2.99
N THR A 195 2.23 21.84 3.48
CA THR A 195 1.40 22.12 4.66
C THR A 195 2.24 22.35 5.92
N LEU A 196 3.30 21.54 6.11
CA LEU A 196 4.24 21.73 7.23
C LEU A 196 4.97 23.07 7.16
N GLU A 197 5.43 23.48 5.98
CA GLU A 197 6.11 24.75 5.75
C GLU A 197 5.16 25.94 6.01
N GLU A 198 3.95 25.92 5.46
CA GLU A 198 2.92 26.94 5.66
C GLU A 198 2.52 27.13 7.14
N LYS A 199 2.52 26.04 7.89
CA LYS A 199 2.20 26.06 9.34
C LYS A 199 3.43 26.29 10.22
N GLY A 200 4.62 26.44 9.66
CA GLY A 200 5.86 26.60 10.42
C GLY A 200 6.19 25.42 11.32
N TYR A 201 5.83 24.20 10.90
CA TYR A 201 6.02 22.98 11.66
C TYR A 201 7.10 22.07 11.03
N PRO A 202 8.38 22.30 11.33
CA PRO A 202 9.48 21.56 10.71
C PRO A 202 9.50 20.11 11.17
N LEU A 203 9.68 19.19 10.22
CA LEU A 203 9.78 17.76 10.45
C LEU A 203 11.09 17.21 9.87
N PHE A 204 11.72 16.25 10.54
CA PHE A 204 12.88 15.55 9.98
C PHE A 204 12.45 14.61 8.85
N GLN A 205 13.36 14.37 7.91
CA GLN A 205 13.13 13.55 6.73
C GLN A 205 12.56 12.16 7.07
N ILE A 206 13.14 11.48 8.07
CA ILE A 206 12.69 10.15 8.52
C ILE A 206 11.26 10.16 9.06
N ALA A 207 10.89 11.20 9.80
CA ALA A 207 9.55 11.37 10.33
C ALA A 207 8.54 11.73 9.22
N LEU A 208 8.97 12.51 8.24
CA LEU A 208 8.17 12.83 7.06
C LEU A 208 7.86 11.55 6.26
N ASP A 209 8.87 10.72 6.00
CA ASP A 209 8.69 9.47 5.25
C ASP A 209 7.74 8.51 5.97
N GLY A 210 7.88 8.40 7.30
CA GLY A 210 6.95 7.64 8.14
C GLY A 210 5.52 8.20 8.08
N LEU A 211 5.34 9.51 8.18
CA LEU A 211 4.03 10.15 8.09
C LEU A 211 3.36 9.90 6.74
N VAL A 212 4.09 10.04 5.64
CA VAL A 212 3.56 9.75 4.28
C VAL A 212 3.09 8.31 4.15
N ILE A 213 3.87 7.35 4.65
CA ILE A 213 3.48 5.93 4.65
C ILE A 213 2.19 5.72 5.46
N HIS A 214 2.10 6.30 6.66
CA HIS A 214 0.91 6.17 7.49
C HIS A 214 -0.33 6.79 6.85
N LEU A 215 -0.20 7.95 6.20
CA LEU A 215 -1.28 8.58 5.45
C LEU A 215 -1.79 7.70 4.31
N LEU A 216 -0.90 7.13 3.51
CA LEU A 216 -1.27 6.23 2.41
C LEU A 216 -2.02 5.00 2.92
N ILE A 217 -1.56 4.40 4.03
CA ILE A 217 -2.25 3.27 4.66
C ILE A 217 -3.61 3.71 5.18
N ALA A 218 -3.70 4.85 5.88
CA ALA A 218 -4.95 5.38 6.44
C ALA A 218 -5.98 5.61 5.33
N ILE A 219 -5.62 6.28 4.24
CA ILE A 219 -6.51 6.53 3.10
C ILE A 219 -7.05 5.22 2.51
N GLN A 220 -6.19 4.25 2.25
CA GLN A 220 -6.63 2.95 1.74
C GLN A 220 -7.60 2.25 2.70
N ARG A 221 -7.35 2.34 4.02
CA ARG A 221 -8.20 1.71 5.03
C ARG A 221 -9.54 2.44 5.17
N VAL A 222 -9.55 3.76 5.16
CA VAL A 222 -10.77 4.58 5.18
C VAL A 222 -11.62 4.30 3.95
N LYS A 223 -11.04 4.24 2.74
CA LYS A 223 -11.75 3.85 1.51
C LYS A 223 -12.39 2.45 1.59
N LYS A 224 -11.83 1.56 2.39
CA LYS A 224 -12.38 0.22 2.68
C LYS A 224 -13.31 0.20 3.91
N GLN A 225 -13.64 1.36 4.49
CA GLN A 225 -14.48 1.53 5.69
C GLN A 225 -13.88 0.91 6.98
N PHE A 226 -12.56 0.79 7.05
CA PHE A 226 -11.85 0.41 8.26
C PHE A 226 -11.24 1.65 8.90
N THR A 227 -11.63 1.95 10.12
CA THR A 227 -11.12 3.07 10.90
C THR A 227 -10.54 2.59 12.22
N MET A 228 -9.60 3.32 12.76
CA MET A 228 -9.09 3.08 14.10
C MET A 228 -9.96 3.81 15.13
N GLU A 229 -10.12 3.22 16.31
CA GLU A 229 -10.73 3.94 17.41
C GLU A 229 -9.79 5.01 17.95
N PRO A 230 -10.29 6.22 18.26
CA PRO A 230 -9.46 7.28 18.80
C PRO A 230 -8.98 6.92 20.21
N PRO A 231 -7.78 7.33 20.60
CA PRO A 231 -7.31 7.21 21.98
C PRO A 231 -8.13 8.16 22.88
N THR A 232 -9.07 7.62 23.65
CA THR A 232 -10.10 8.37 24.40
C THR A 232 -9.53 9.21 25.55
N GLU A 233 -8.44 8.78 26.18
CA GLU A 233 -7.95 9.36 27.45
C GLU A 233 -7.19 10.70 27.31
N ALA A 234 -6.66 11.01 26.12
CA ALA A 234 -5.91 12.24 25.88
C ALA A 234 -6.51 13.13 24.78
N LEU A 235 -7.75 12.89 24.42
CA LEU A 235 -8.42 13.56 23.30
C LEU A 235 -8.39 15.08 23.44
N THR A 236 -8.80 15.59 24.62
CA THR A 236 -8.92 17.02 24.88
C THR A 236 -7.56 17.72 24.83
N ALA A 237 -6.53 17.12 25.43
CA ALA A 237 -5.19 17.68 25.45
C ALA A 237 -4.54 17.69 24.05
N LEU A 238 -4.86 16.70 23.22
CA LEU A 238 -4.33 16.59 21.85
C LEU A 238 -4.93 17.66 20.92
N ILE A 239 -6.23 17.92 21.02
CA ILE A 239 -6.96 18.90 20.19
C ILE A 239 -6.43 20.33 20.38
N GLU A 240 -5.93 20.66 21.56
CA GLU A 240 -5.39 21.98 21.85
C GLU A 240 -3.98 22.22 21.29
N THR A 241 -3.31 21.20 20.78
CA THR A 241 -1.93 21.28 20.29
C THR A 241 -1.82 21.89 18.88
N ASP A 242 -0.68 22.54 18.60
CA ASP A 242 -0.34 22.97 17.23
C ASP A 242 -0.23 21.79 16.27
N ALA A 243 0.22 20.64 16.76
CA ALA A 243 0.29 19.41 15.96
C ALA A 243 -1.10 18.98 15.45
N PHE A 244 -2.15 19.13 16.28
CA PHE A 244 -3.50 18.82 15.85
C PHE A 244 -4.02 19.79 14.79
N ARG A 245 -3.69 21.10 14.90
CA ARG A 245 -4.04 22.10 13.87
C ARG A 245 -3.37 21.80 12.53
N VAL A 246 -2.11 21.36 12.57
CA VAL A 246 -1.38 20.92 11.37
C VAL A 246 -2.01 19.64 10.81
N ALA A 247 -2.32 18.67 11.67
CA ALA A 247 -2.97 17.42 11.27
C ALA A 247 -4.33 17.66 10.61
N GLN A 248 -5.13 18.61 11.12
CA GLN A 248 -6.39 19.02 10.50
C GLN A 248 -6.18 19.61 9.10
N ALA A 249 -5.15 20.43 8.91
CA ALA A 249 -4.86 20.98 7.59
C ALA A 249 -4.48 19.87 6.59
N ILE A 250 -3.68 18.90 7.02
CA ILE A 250 -3.35 17.73 6.21
C ILE A 250 -4.61 16.91 5.90
N ALA A 251 -5.49 16.69 6.89
CA ALA A 251 -6.72 15.92 6.71
C ALA A 251 -7.64 16.56 5.66
N VAL A 252 -7.80 17.89 5.68
CA VAL A 252 -8.61 18.64 4.70
C VAL A 252 -8.07 18.45 3.27
N GLU A 253 -6.77 18.54 3.07
CA GLU A 253 -6.14 18.32 1.75
C GLU A 253 -6.37 16.88 1.25
N VAL A 254 -6.28 15.89 2.15
CA VAL A 254 -6.56 14.49 1.83
C VAL A 254 -8.04 14.30 1.45
N GLU A 255 -8.98 14.87 2.20
CA GLU A 255 -10.41 14.79 1.92
C GLU A 255 -10.74 15.34 0.52
N GLN A 256 -10.16 16.49 0.19
CA GLN A 256 -10.39 17.14 -1.11
C GLN A 256 -9.81 16.37 -2.28
N HIS A 257 -8.62 15.79 -2.11
CA HIS A 257 -7.94 15.06 -3.17
C HIS A 257 -8.57 13.69 -3.44
N ASP A 258 -8.91 12.97 -2.37
CA ASP A 258 -9.36 11.57 -2.46
C ASP A 258 -10.88 11.42 -2.46
N ASP A 259 -11.63 12.53 -2.33
CA ASP A 259 -13.11 12.57 -2.23
C ASP A 259 -13.63 11.61 -1.14
N ILE A 260 -13.04 11.69 0.05
CA ILE A 260 -13.40 10.87 1.21
C ILE A 260 -13.68 11.73 2.44
N ALA A 261 -14.51 11.24 3.35
CA ALA A 261 -14.57 11.78 4.72
C ALA A 261 -13.43 11.17 5.55
N PHE A 262 -12.49 11.99 6.00
CA PHE A 262 -11.35 11.54 6.77
C PHE A 262 -11.67 11.60 8.28
N PRO A 263 -11.79 10.45 8.98
CA PRO A 263 -12.25 10.42 10.37
C PRO A 263 -11.36 11.22 11.32
N ILE A 264 -11.96 11.83 12.34
CA ILE A 264 -11.23 12.56 13.38
C ILE A 264 -10.17 11.70 14.08
N SER A 265 -10.42 10.39 14.23
CA SER A 265 -9.45 9.43 14.75
C SER A 265 -8.17 9.38 13.93
N GLU A 266 -8.27 9.42 12.60
CA GLU A 266 -7.10 9.45 11.71
C GLU A 266 -6.33 10.77 11.84
N THR A 267 -7.04 11.90 11.94
CA THR A 267 -6.43 13.21 12.22
C THR A 267 -5.66 13.20 13.55
N MET A 268 -6.19 12.53 14.58
CA MET A 268 -5.51 12.35 15.85
C MET A 268 -4.22 11.54 15.74
N PHE A 269 -4.24 10.47 14.95
CA PHE A 269 -3.02 9.69 14.70
C PHE A 269 -1.96 10.49 13.95
N ILE A 270 -2.35 11.35 13.00
CA ILE A 270 -1.43 12.29 12.35
C ILE A 270 -0.82 13.24 13.41
N ALA A 271 -1.64 13.81 14.28
CA ALA A 271 -1.17 14.73 15.34
C ALA A 271 -0.19 14.04 16.30
N LEU A 272 -0.47 12.81 16.71
CA LEU A 272 0.43 12.01 17.53
C LEU A 272 1.77 11.72 16.82
N HIS A 273 1.72 11.45 15.53
CA HIS A 273 2.93 11.27 14.72
C HIS A 273 3.78 12.56 14.71
N LEU A 274 3.16 13.70 14.47
CA LEU A 274 3.82 15.00 14.48
C LEU A 274 4.43 15.34 15.84
N LEU A 275 3.72 15.09 16.95
CA LEU A 275 4.22 15.31 18.31
C LEU A 275 5.40 14.40 18.64
N SER A 276 5.32 13.12 18.24
CA SER A 276 6.39 12.15 18.45
C SER A 276 7.67 12.57 17.74
N ALA A 277 7.55 13.04 16.51
CA ALA A 277 8.67 13.56 15.74
C ALA A 277 9.29 14.84 16.32
N LYS A 278 8.48 15.71 16.91
CA LYS A 278 8.96 16.93 17.59
C LYS A 278 9.69 16.61 18.89
N LYS A 279 9.23 15.61 19.66
CA LYS A 279 9.87 15.19 20.92
C LYS A 279 11.28 14.65 20.71
N LEU A 280 11.55 14.04 19.57
CA LEU A 280 12.91 13.61 19.20
C LEU A 280 13.91 14.78 19.07
N LYS A 281 13.41 16.03 18.96
CA LYS A 281 14.20 17.25 18.84
C LYS A 281 14.43 17.99 20.19
N ILE A 282 13.54 17.83 21.18
CA ILE A 282 13.50 18.74 22.36
C ILE A 282 13.39 17.91 23.64
N GLU A 283 14.55 17.63 24.27
CA GLU A 283 14.58 17.08 25.65
C GLU A 283 14.19 18.08 26.76
N ASN A 284 13.90 19.35 26.45
CA ASN A 284 13.86 20.43 27.46
C ASN A 284 12.63 21.34 27.53
N ASP A 285 11.54 21.12 26.76
CA ASP A 285 10.38 21.98 26.89
C ASP A 285 9.10 21.23 27.34
N HIS A 286 8.36 21.87 28.27
CA HIS A 286 7.12 21.41 28.88
C HIS A 286 6.06 21.04 27.81
N VAL A 287 6.01 19.78 27.40
CA VAL A 287 4.99 19.27 26.50
C VAL A 287 3.88 18.59 27.29
N GLY A 288 2.78 19.29 27.47
CA GLY A 288 1.47 18.73 27.81
C GLY A 288 1.34 18.03 29.18
N THR A 289 0.16 17.50 29.42
CA THR A 289 -0.15 16.70 30.61
C THR A 289 0.64 15.37 30.61
N GLU A 290 0.80 14.76 31.77
CA GLU A 290 1.49 13.47 31.93
C GLU A 290 0.83 12.35 31.09
N GLU A 291 -0.49 12.41 30.92
CA GLU A 291 -1.27 11.51 30.06
C GLU A 291 -0.86 11.60 28.58
N LEU A 292 -0.66 12.83 28.08
CA LEU A 292 -0.20 13.05 26.70
C LEU A 292 1.24 12.54 26.49
N LYS A 293 2.10 12.67 27.50
CA LYS A 293 3.47 12.12 27.46
C LYS A 293 3.46 10.59 27.38
N ILE A 294 2.60 9.94 28.17
CA ILE A 294 2.42 8.49 28.16
C ILE A 294 1.91 8.03 26.78
N LEU A 295 0.91 8.72 26.25
CA LEU A 295 0.36 8.41 24.95
C LEU A 295 1.38 8.55 23.82
N ILE A 296 2.16 9.64 23.82
CA ILE A 296 3.25 9.87 22.88
C ILE A 296 4.29 8.73 23.01
N HIS A 297 4.64 8.34 24.24
CA HIS A 297 5.61 7.27 24.46
C HIS A 297 5.12 5.93 23.90
N GLN A 298 3.88 5.55 24.19
CA GLN A 298 3.25 4.35 23.64
C GLN A 298 3.15 4.39 22.12
N PHE A 299 2.86 5.57 21.55
CA PHE A 299 2.82 5.75 20.11
C PHE A 299 4.21 5.60 19.48
N VAL A 300 5.26 6.20 20.08
CA VAL A 300 6.65 6.06 19.61
C VAL A 300 7.11 4.61 19.69
N GLU A 301 6.76 3.88 20.75
CA GLU A 301 7.05 2.44 20.87
C GLU A 301 6.38 1.63 19.74
N ARG A 302 5.10 1.89 19.47
CA ARG A 302 4.36 1.25 18.37
C ARG A 302 4.95 1.60 17.01
N MET A 303 5.34 2.86 16.82
CA MET A 303 5.99 3.33 15.60
C MET A 303 7.37 2.69 15.42
N SER A 304 8.20 2.65 16.46
CA SER A 304 9.51 1.98 16.46
C SER A 304 9.35 0.52 16.05
N ALA A 305 8.38 -0.16 16.64
CA ALA A 305 8.07 -1.55 16.31
C ALA A 305 7.55 -1.70 14.88
N SER A 306 6.78 -0.75 14.35
CA SER A 306 6.21 -0.81 12.98
C SER A 306 7.24 -0.48 11.91
N LEU A 307 8.22 0.37 12.21
CA LEU A 307 9.26 0.77 11.27
C LEU A 307 10.54 -0.08 11.38
N GLY A 308 10.61 -0.99 12.37
CA GLY A 308 11.83 -1.77 12.65
C GLY A 308 13.02 -0.89 13.04
N ILE A 309 12.76 0.32 13.53
CA ILE A 309 13.78 1.32 13.93
C ILE A 309 13.57 1.58 15.42
N ASP A 310 14.64 1.49 16.22
CA ASP A 310 14.58 1.89 17.62
C ASP A 310 14.63 3.43 17.72
N LEU A 311 13.46 4.06 17.57
CA LEU A 311 13.30 5.52 17.67
C LEU A 311 13.56 6.03 19.10
N ILE A 312 13.55 5.15 20.09
CA ILE A 312 13.77 5.49 21.51
C ILE A 312 15.27 5.50 21.86
N ARG A 313 16.06 4.62 21.23
CA ARG A 313 17.45 4.43 21.55
C ARG A 313 18.46 5.03 20.57
N ASP A 314 18.00 5.57 19.45
CA ASP A 314 18.91 6.16 18.48
C ASP A 314 19.41 7.54 18.93
N THR A 315 20.34 7.49 19.89
CA THR A 315 21.08 8.66 20.39
C THR A 315 21.91 9.39 19.31
N LYS A 316 22.03 8.84 18.11
CA LYS A 316 22.67 9.52 16.96
C LYS A 316 21.74 10.55 16.33
N LEU A 317 20.42 10.36 16.41
CA LEU A 317 19.42 11.37 16.01
C LEU A 317 19.39 12.57 17.00
N LEU A 318 19.87 12.36 18.23
CA LEU A 318 19.94 13.39 19.29
C LEU A 318 21.20 14.26 19.22
N LYS A 319 22.20 13.95 18.40
CA LYS A 319 23.51 14.61 18.36
C LYS A 319 23.82 15.42 17.10
N CYS A 320 22.87 15.70 16.24
CA CYS A 320 23.08 16.71 15.21
C CYS A 320 22.88 18.11 15.80
N ARG A 321 24.01 18.71 16.15
CA ARG A 321 24.13 20.16 16.44
C ARG A 321 23.91 20.98 15.19
#